data_91beafd3d8399426d01f06a5f5b8aa49
#
_entry.id   91beafd3d8399426d01f06a5f5b8aa49
#
_cell.length_a   1.000
_cell.length_b   1.000
_cell.length_c   1.000
_cell.angle_alpha   90.00
_cell.angle_beta   90.00
_cell.angle_gamma   90.00
#
_symmetry.space_group_name_H-M   'P 1'
#
loop_
_entity.id
_entity.type
_entity.pdbx_description
1 polymer ?
#
loop_
_entity_poly.entity_id
_entity_poly.type
_entity_poly.pdbx_seq_one_letter_code
_entity_poly.pdbx_strand_id
1 'polypeptide(L)'
;DHPYVKQHPDWFRWRPDGTVQYAENPPKKYQDIYPFNFETSDWRALWDEIKSIFAFWAAQGVRIFRVDNPHTKPFAMWEWLIGEIKKTTPNAIFLAEAFTRPKVMHRLAKLGYTQSYTYYAWRNAAWELSEYLTEVCQGPGREYFRPNFWPNTPDILTEALQFGGRPMFMSRLVMAATMTAN
;
A
#
# COMPACT_ATOMS: atom_id res chain seq x y z
N ASP A 1 14.23 20.70 4.28
CA ASP A 1 13.00 20.69 3.45
C ASP A 1 13.31 20.05 2.09
N HIS A 2 12.38 19.25 1.56
CA HIS A 2 12.53 18.67 0.22
C HIS A 2 12.52 19.80 -0.84
N PRO A 3 13.33 19.71 -1.91
CA PRO A 3 13.37 20.72 -2.97
C PRO A 3 12.01 21.08 -3.56
N TYR A 4 11.07 20.14 -3.66
CA TYR A 4 9.72 20.37 -4.19
C TYR A 4 8.91 21.39 -3.40
N VAL A 5 9.16 21.58 -2.10
CA VAL A 5 8.47 22.61 -1.29
C VAL A 5 8.73 24.00 -1.85
N LYS A 6 9.94 24.23 -2.40
CA LYS A 6 10.33 25.50 -3.03
C LYS A 6 10.00 25.57 -4.51
N GLN A 7 10.15 24.46 -5.22
CA GLN A 7 9.98 24.40 -6.68
C GLN A 7 8.50 24.33 -7.08
N HIS A 8 7.68 23.66 -6.27
CA HIS A 8 6.26 23.41 -6.52
C HIS A 8 5.43 23.64 -5.23
N PRO A 9 5.37 24.88 -4.73
CA PRO A 9 4.69 25.18 -3.47
C PRO A 9 3.18 24.83 -3.49
N ASP A 10 2.55 24.86 -4.65
CA ASP A 10 1.15 24.50 -4.88
C ASP A 10 0.88 22.97 -4.80
N TRP A 11 1.92 22.13 -4.83
CA TRP A 11 1.81 20.71 -4.56
C TRP A 11 1.62 20.38 -3.08
N PHE A 12 1.67 21.39 -2.19
CA PHE A 12 1.54 21.23 -0.75
C PHE A 12 0.39 22.08 -0.21
N ARG A 13 -0.15 21.67 0.93
CA ARG A 13 -1.09 22.50 1.67
C ARG A 13 -0.32 23.31 2.71
N TRP A 14 -0.68 24.58 2.81
CA TRP A 14 -0.02 25.52 3.71
C TRP A 14 -0.96 25.92 4.85
N ARG A 15 -0.39 26.08 6.04
CA ARG A 15 -1.09 26.60 7.19
C ARG A 15 -1.08 28.14 7.16
N PRO A 16 -2.00 28.79 7.91
CA PRO A 16 -2.02 30.26 8.00
C PRO A 16 -0.73 30.88 8.52
N ASP A 17 0.06 30.14 9.29
CA ASP A 17 1.35 30.58 9.84
C ASP A 17 2.51 30.45 8.82
N GLY A 18 2.23 30.05 7.59
CA GLY A 18 3.22 29.90 6.52
C GLY A 18 4.01 28.59 6.58
N THR A 19 3.66 27.63 7.44
CA THR A 19 4.27 26.31 7.47
C THR A 19 3.54 25.32 6.57
N VAL A 20 4.26 24.32 6.04
CA VAL A 20 3.63 23.23 5.29
C VAL A 20 2.85 22.33 6.23
N GLN A 21 1.65 21.94 5.82
CA GLN A 21 0.85 20.98 6.58
C GLN A 21 1.48 19.60 6.53
N TYR A 22 1.82 19.06 7.69
CA TYR A 22 2.31 17.68 7.81
C TYR A 22 1.16 16.65 7.82
N ALA A 23 1.48 15.38 7.65
CA ALA A 23 0.49 14.31 7.65
C ALA A 23 -0.12 14.10 9.04
N GLU A 24 -1.45 14.12 9.11
CA GLU A 24 -2.23 13.87 10.32
C GLU A 24 -3.22 12.73 10.07
N ASN A 25 -3.00 11.61 10.75
CA ASN A 25 -3.92 10.48 10.83
C ASN A 25 -4.30 10.29 12.30
N PRO A 26 -5.33 10.97 12.81
CA PRO A 26 -5.67 10.91 14.23
C PRO A 26 -5.74 9.46 14.77
N PRO A 27 -5.15 9.20 15.95
CA PRO A 27 -4.49 10.14 16.84
C PRO A 27 -3.03 10.47 16.50
N LYS A 28 -2.48 9.93 15.42
CA LYS A 28 -1.07 10.10 15.03
C LYS A 28 -0.83 11.37 14.24
N LYS A 29 0.34 11.98 14.46
CA LYS A 29 0.85 13.14 13.73
C LYS A 29 2.26 12.82 13.26
N TYR A 30 2.48 12.92 11.93
CA TYR A 30 3.77 12.63 11.30
C TYR A 30 4.38 13.94 10.82
N GLN A 31 5.08 14.64 11.72
CA GLN A 31 5.62 15.98 11.47
C GLN A 31 6.77 16.01 10.44
N ASP A 32 7.32 14.85 10.12
CA ASP A 32 8.38 14.63 9.14
C ASP A 32 7.85 14.25 7.74
N ILE A 33 6.52 14.14 7.58
CA ILE A 33 5.87 13.78 6.31
C ILE A 33 5.04 14.96 5.81
N TYR A 34 5.36 15.47 4.62
CA TYR A 34 4.55 16.46 3.91
C TYR A 34 3.74 15.77 2.80
N PRO A 35 2.44 15.55 3.00
CA PRO A 35 1.61 14.93 1.98
C PRO A 35 1.40 15.88 0.79
N PHE A 36 1.42 15.33 -0.42
CA PHE A 36 1.06 16.08 -1.60
C PHE A 36 -0.41 16.50 -1.60
N ASN A 37 -0.66 17.69 -2.12
CA ASN A 37 -2.00 18.18 -2.41
C ASN A 37 -2.45 17.70 -3.79
N PHE A 38 -3.15 16.58 -3.86
CA PHE A 38 -3.67 16.04 -5.13
C PHE A 38 -4.83 16.84 -5.75
N GLU A 39 -5.29 17.89 -5.06
CA GLU A 39 -6.32 18.82 -5.54
C GLU A 39 -5.70 20.10 -6.14
N THR A 40 -4.37 20.14 -6.30
CA THR A 40 -3.69 21.24 -6.99
C THR A 40 -4.16 21.37 -8.44
N SER A 41 -4.20 22.60 -8.97
CA SER A 41 -4.47 22.84 -10.39
C SER A 41 -3.41 22.20 -11.30
N ASP A 42 -2.19 22.02 -10.80
CA ASP A 42 -1.06 21.38 -11.48
C ASP A 42 -1.00 19.85 -11.22
N TRP A 43 -2.17 19.24 -11.00
CA TRP A 43 -2.27 17.80 -10.69
C TRP A 43 -1.61 16.90 -11.75
N ARG A 44 -1.62 17.33 -13.01
CA ARG A 44 -1.05 16.52 -14.10
C ARG A 44 0.47 16.43 -13.98
N ALA A 45 1.15 17.55 -13.76
CA ALA A 45 2.59 17.57 -13.56
C ALA A 45 2.99 16.78 -12.29
N LEU A 46 2.23 16.91 -11.21
CA LEU A 46 2.42 16.11 -9.99
C LEU A 46 2.31 14.60 -10.28
N TRP A 47 1.31 14.17 -11.04
CA TRP A 47 1.16 12.74 -11.39
C TRP A 47 2.30 12.25 -12.28
N ASP A 48 2.69 13.05 -13.27
CA ASP A 48 3.83 12.71 -14.15
C ASP A 48 5.14 12.63 -13.36
N GLU A 49 5.34 13.49 -12.38
CA GLU A 49 6.50 13.43 -11.49
C GLU A 49 6.49 12.14 -10.65
N ILE A 50 5.37 11.80 -10.03
CA ILE A 50 5.23 10.54 -9.27
C ILE A 50 5.50 9.35 -10.20
N LYS A 51 4.95 9.34 -11.41
CA LYS A 51 5.21 8.28 -12.40
C LYS A 51 6.70 8.18 -12.74
N SER A 52 7.40 9.32 -12.86
CA SER A 52 8.82 9.35 -13.21
C SER A 52 9.68 8.58 -12.20
N ILE A 53 9.32 8.63 -10.91
CA ILE A 53 9.99 7.88 -9.84
C ILE A 53 9.88 6.37 -10.07
N PHE A 54 8.66 5.88 -10.37
CA PHE A 54 8.47 4.45 -10.67
C PHE A 54 9.19 4.04 -11.96
N ALA A 55 9.13 4.87 -13.00
CA ALA A 55 9.80 4.62 -14.28
C ALA A 55 11.33 4.58 -14.10
N PHE A 56 11.90 5.49 -13.31
CA PHE A 56 13.33 5.48 -12.99
C PHE A 56 13.76 4.15 -12.36
N TRP A 57 13.08 3.70 -11.31
CA TRP A 57 13.42 2.45 -10.65
C TRP A 57 13.16 1.22 -11.52
N ALA A 58 12.10 1.25 -12.33
CA ALA A 58 11.83 0.19 -13.31
C ALA A 58 12.97 0.08 -14.34
N ALA A 59 13.53 1.22 -14.80
CA ALA A 59 14.69 1.26 -15.68
C ALA A 59 15.96 0.70 -15.01
N GLN A 60 16.10 0.85 -13.68
CA GLN A 60 17.19 0.24 -12.90
C GLN A 60 16.99 -1.28 -12.64
N GLY A 61 15.91 -1.87 -13.14
CA GLY A 61 15.66 -3.30 -12.98
C GLY A 61 14.68 -3.66 -11.85
N VAL A 62 14.16 -2.70 -11.09
CA VAL A 62 13.13 -2.97 -10.07
C VAL A 62 11.84 -3.43 -10.76
N ARG A 63 11.24 -4.51 -10.25
CA ARG A 63 10.00 -5.10 -10.79
C ARG A 63 8.90 -5.20 -9.75
N ILE A 64 9.21 -5.08 -8.47
CA ILE A 64 8.24 -5.20 -7.37
C ILE A 64 8.24 -3.89 -6.59
N PHE A 65 7.09 -3.25 -6.52
CA PHE A 65 6.86 -1.98 -5.84
C PHE A 65 5.87 -2.19 -4.69
N ARG A 66 6.36 -2.13 -3.47
CA ARG A 66 5.47 -2.03 -2.30
C ARG A 66 5.07 -0.57 -2.13
N VAL A 67 3.78 -0.30 -2.14
CA VAL A 67 3.22 1.04 -2.01
C VAL A 67 2.60 1.18 -0.63
N ASP A 68 3.18 2.08 0.16
CA ASP A 68 2.74 2.44 1.49
C ASP A 68 1.47 3.30 1.42
N ASN A 69 0.43 2.92 2.17
CA ASN A 69 -0.81 3.67 2.30
C ASN A 69 -1.40 4.19 0.96
N PRO A 70 -1.57 3.36 -0.07
CA PRO A 70 -2.11 3.81 -1.36
C PRO A 70 -3.53 4.39 -1.26
N HIS A 71 -4.29 3.98 -0.25
CA HIS A 71 -5.65 4.44 -0.01
C HIS A 71 -5.77 5.92 0.38
N THR A 72 -4.65 6.55 0.73
CA THR A 72 -4.59 7.98 1.06
C THR A 72 -4.33 8.87 -0.15
N LYS A 73 -4.22 8.31 -1.35
CA LYS A 73 -4.00 9.02 -2.61
C LYS A 73 -5.16 8.73 -3.58
N PRO A 74 -5.37 9.58 -4.61
CA PRO A 74 -6.47 9.40 -5.55
C PRO A 74 -6.42 8.05 -6.27
N PHE A 75 -7.52 7.33 -6.29
CA PHE A 75 -7.62 6.05 -6.97
C PHE A 75 -7.39 6.16 -8.49
N ALA A 76 -7.90 7.23 -9.09
CA ALA A 76 -7.69 7.49 -10.52
C ALA A 76 -6.20 7.66 -10.88
N MET A 77 -5.40 8.27 -9.97
CA MET A 77 -3.96 8.36 -10.16
C MET A 77 -3.32 6.97 -10.21
N TRP A 78 -3.67 6.08 -9.27
CA TRP A 78 -3.10 4.73 -9.26
C TRP A 78 -3.48 3.91 -10.49
N GLU A 79 -4.75 3.96 -10.90
CA GLU A 79 -5.23 3.27 -12.10
C GLU A 79 -4.44 3.70 -13.34
N TRP A 80 -4.27 5.02 -13.52
CA TRP A 80 -3.47 5.59 -14.59
C TRP A 80 -1.99 5.22 -14.46
N LEU A 81 -1.36 5.44 -13.30
CA LEU A 81 0.07 5.23 -13.07
C LEU A 81 0.46 3.77 -13.31
N ILE A 82 -0.28 2.82 -12.72
CA ILE A 82 -0.02 1.39 -12.89
C ILE A 82 -0.16 1.00 -14.36
N GLY A 83 -1.19 1.52 -15.04
CA GLY A 83 -1.38 1.32 -16.47
C GLY A 83 -0.20 1.83 -17.30
N GLU A 84 0.28 3.04 -17.03
CA GLU A 84 1.42 3.63 -17.73
C GLU A 84 2.73 2.84 -17.50
N ILE A 85 3.03 2.47 -16.27
CA ILE A 85 4.24 1.67 -15.97
C ILE A 85 4.18 0.31 -16.65
N LYS A 86 3.02 -0.34 -16.67
CA LYS A 86 2.88 -1.67 -17.30
C LYS A 86 2.97 -1.64 -18.83
N LYS A 87 2.81 -0.50 -19.50
CA LYS A 87 3.07 -0.38 -20.94
C LYS A 87 4.55 -0.64 -21.28
N THR A 88 5.46 -0.19 -20.43
CA THR A 88 6.91 -0.34 -20.63
C THR A 88 7.51 -1.48 -19.82
N THR A 89 6.89 -1.84 -18.72
CA THR A 89 7.34 -2.88 -17.79
C THR A 89 6.15 -3.80 -17.42
N PRO A 90 5.68 -4.64 -18.35
CA PRO A 90 4.44 -5.42 -18.18
C PRO A 90 4.50 -6.41 -17.02
N ASN A 91 5.70 -6.84 -16.61
CA ASN A 91 5.94 -7.73 -15.48
C ASN A 91 6.11 -6.99 -14.14
N ALA A 92 5.85 -5.68 -14.07
CA ALA A 92 5.86 -4.96 -12.81
C ALA A 92 4.74 -5.45 -11.87
N ILE A 93 5.11 -5.67 -10.61
CA ILE A 93 4.23 -6.11 -9.52
C ILE A 93 4.03 -4.95 -8.57
N PHE A 94 2.78 -4.62 -8.27
CA PHE A 94 2.41 -3.59 -7.31
C PHE A 94 1.73 -4.23 -6.11
N LEU A 95 2.30 -4.02 -4.92
CA LEU A 95 1.78 -4.52 -3.65
C LEU A 95 1.13 -3.36 -2.89
N ALA A 96 -0.16 -3.47 -2.59
CA ALA A 96 -0.87 -2.46 -1.82
C ALA A 96 -0.75 -2.74 -0.32
N GLU A 97 -0.04 -1.89 0.39
CA GLU A 97 -0.03 -1.90 1.85
C GLU A 97 -1.12 -0.96 2.36
N ALA A 98 -2.32 -1.50 2.58
CA ALA A 98 -3.49 -0.71 2.94
C ALA A 98 -4.40 -1.51 3.88
N PHE A 99 -4.21 -1.32 5.19
CA PHE A 99 -5.07 -1.93 6.21
C PHE A 99 -6.33 -1.08 6.40
N THR A 100 -7.27 -1.24 5.49
CA THR A 100 -8.51 -0.46 5.40
C THR A 100 -9.74 -1.35 5.50
N ARG A 101 -10.92 -0.74 5.41
CA ARG A 101 -12.16 -1.51 5.25
C ARG A 101 -12.11 -2.36 3.98
N PRO A 102 -12.70 -3.57 3.95
CA PRO A 102 -12.64 -4.49 2.81
C PRO A 102 -12.99 -3.85 1.46
N LYS A 103 -14.01 -2.98 1.42
CA LYS A 103 -14.40 -2.27 0.18
C LYS A 103 -13.26 -1.47 -0.46
N VAL A 104 -12.42 -0.83 0.36
CA VAL A 104 -11.28 -0.04 -0.12
C VAL A 104 -10.16 -0.95 -0.61
N MET A 105 -9.84 -2.01 0.13
CA MET A 105 -8.85 -3.02 -0.29
C MET A 105 -9.24 -3.66 -1.62
N HIS A 106 -10.51 -4.06 -1.77
CA HIS A 106 -11.04 -4.61 -3.02
C HIS A 106 -11.02 -3.60 -4.17
N ARG A 107 -11.28 -2.32 -3.88
CA ARG A 107 -11.18 -1.28 -4.92
C ARG A 107 -9.74 -1.12 -5.41
N LEU A 108 -8.74 -1.09 -4.52
CA LEU A 108 -7.33 -1.02 -4.90
C LEU A 108 -6.93 -2.19 -5.82
N ALA A 109 -7.36 -3.41 -5.52
CA ALA A 109 -7.11 -4.56 -6.40
C ALA A 109 -7.66 -4.33 -7.82
N LYS A 110 -8.85 -3.72 -7.94
CA LYS A 110 -9.49 -3.40 -9.23
C LYS A 110 -8.82 -2.24 -9.99
N LEU A 111 -7.96 -1.46 -9.33
CA LEU A 111 -7.17 -0.40 -9.99
C LEU A 111 -5.90 -0.92 -10.68
N GLY A 112 -5.57 -2.20 -10.49
CA GLY A 112 -4.40 -2.82 -11.09
C GLY A 112 -3.30 -3.23 -10.11
N TYR A 113 -3.50 -3.06 -8.79
CA TYR A 113 -2.59 -3.64 -7.81
C TYR A 113 -2.58 -5.15 -7.96
N THR A 114 -1.38 -5.72 -8.03
CA THR A 114 -1.19 -7.16 -8.30
C THR A 114 -1.54 -7.97 -7.07
N GLN A 115 -1.14 -7.51 -5.89
CA GLN A 115 -1.40 -8.16 -4.60
C GLN A 115 -1.72 -7.12 -3.55
N SER A 116 -2.39 -7.55 -2.48
CA SER A 116 -2.70 -6.69 -1.33
C SER A 116 -2.23 -7.34 -0.04
N TYR A 117 -1.67 -6.56 0.87
CA TYR A 117 -1.53 -6.95 2.25
C TYR A 117 -2.92 -7.21 2.85
N THR A 118 -2.99 -8.04 3.86
CA THR A 118 -4.25 -8.51 4.42
C THR A 118 -4.25 -8.47 5.94
N TYR A 119 -5.39 -8.70 6.55
CA TYR A 119 -5.54 -8.82 8.00
C TYR A 119 -5.06 -10.15 8.58
N TYR A 120 -4.42 -11.01 7.77
CA TYR A 120 -3.86 -12.28 8.22
C TYR A 120 -2.98 -12.14 9.47
N ALA A 121 -2.15 -11.10 9.53
CA ALA A 121 -1.23 -10.86 10.66
C ALA A 121 -1.94 -10.73 12.01
N TRP A 122 -3.21 -10.32 12.02
CA TRP A 122 -4.02 -10.11 13.24
C TRP A 122 -5.08 -11.18 13.49
N ARG A 123 -5.16 -12.21 12.65
CA ARG A 123 -6.04 -13.36 12.87
C ARG A 123 -5.26 -14.43 13.61
N ASN A 124 -5.55 -14.65 14.90
CA ASN A 124 -4.74 -15.50 15.79
C ASN A 124 -5.42 -16.80 16.18
N ALA A 125 -6.72 -16.79 16.38
CA ALA A 125 -7.49 -17.98 16.69
C ALA A 125 -7.77 -18.83 15.42
N ALA A 126 -7.86 -20.14 15.60
CA ALA A 126 -8.12 -21.07 14.47
C ALA A 126 -9.39 -20.72 13.69
N TRP A 127 -10.46 -20.34 14.39
CA TRP A 127 -11.72 -19.96 13.76
C TRP A 127 -11.60 -18.65 12.96
N GLU A 128 -10.86 -17.66 13.50
CA GLU A 128 -10.62 -16.38 12.78
C GLU A 128 -9.84 -16.62 11.49
N LEU A 129 -8.83 -17.49 11.53
CA LEU A 129 -8.05 -17.86 10.37
C LEU A 129 -8.91 -18.59 9.34
N SER A 130 -9.72 -19.58 9.78
CA SER A 130 -10.61 -20.32 8.88
C SER A 130 -11.62 -19.40 8.20
N GLU A 131 -12.27 -18.51 8.96
CA GLU A 131 -13.23 -17.56 8.43
C GLU A 131 -12.57 -16.62 7.42
N TYR A 132 -11.45 -16.02 7.79
CA TYR A 132 -10.75 -15.07 6.93
C TYR A 132 -10.20 -15.72 5.66
N LEU A 133 -9.61 -16.89 5.76
CA LEU A 133 -9.14 -17.67 4.61
C LEU A 133 -10.31 -18.00 3.67
N THR A 134 -11.46 -18.41 4.22
CA THR A 134 -12.66 -18.68 3.43
C THR A 134 -13.13 -17.41 2.72
N GLU A 135 -13.19 -16.28 3.42
CA GLU A 135 -13.57 -14.99 2.84
C GLU A 135 -12.69 -14.62 1.65
N VAL A 136 -11.37 -14.62 1.83
CA VAL A 136 -10.45 -14.10 0.82
C VAL A 136 -10.17 -15.08 -0.32
N CYS A 137 -10.21 -16.40 -0.07
CA CYS A 137 -9.88 -17.42 -1.05
C CYS A 137 -11.10 -18.02 -1.76
N GLN A 138 -12.27 -17.99 -1.16
CA GLN A 138 -13.51 -18.58 -1.70
C GLN A 138 -14.61 -17.56 -1.96
N GLY A 139 -14.50 -16.38 -1.36
CA GLY A 139 -15.45 -15.28 -1.56
C GLY A 139 -15.41 -14.67 -2.96
N PRO A 140 -16.31 -13.73 -3.27
CA PRO A 140 -16.37 -13.07 -4.58
C PRO A 140 -15.07 -12.34 -4.97
N GLY A 141 -14.23 -12.00 -3.99
CA GLY A 141 -12.94 -11.36 -4.19
C GLY A 141 -11.92 -12.19 -4.94
N ARG A 142 -12.01 -13.52 -4.89
CA ARG A 142 -11.05 -14.46 -5.49
C ARG A 142 -10.74 -14.21 -6.97
N GLU A 143 -11.67 -13.60 -7.70
CA GLU A 143 -11.52 -13.37 -9.15
C GLU A 143 -10.54 -12.22 -9.46
N TYR A 144 -10.30 -11.30 -8.52
CA TYR A 144 -9.49 -10.09 -8.76
C TYR A 144 -8.60 -9.69 -7.58
N PHE A 145 -8.89 -10.16 -6.36
CA PHE A 145 -8.14 -9.82 -5.15
C PHE A 145 -7.16 -10.94 -4.83
N ARG A 146 -5.86 -10.66 -4.89
CA ARG A 146 -4.79 -11.60 -4.52
C ARG A 146 -4.28 -11.26 -3.14
N PRO A 147 -4.66 -12.03 -2.12
CA PRO A 147 -4.26 -11.76 -0.74
C PRO A 147 -2.80 -12.15 -0.52
N ASN A 148 -2.09 -11.31 0.22
CA ASN A 148 -0.73 -11.55 0.68
C ASN A 148 -0.74 -11.83 2.19
N PHE A 149 -0.24 -12.98 2.61
CA PHE A 149 -0.29 -13.43 4.01
C PHE A 149 1.04 -13.22 4.72
N TRP A 150 1.46 -11.96 4.82
CA TRP A 150 2.67 -11.63 5.54
C TRP A 150 2.46 -11.74 7.05
N PRO A 151 3.31 -12.49 7.78
CA PRO A 151 3.21 -12.60 9.23
C PRO A 151 3.42 -11.27 9.94
N ASN A 152 4.28 -10.42 9.39
CA ASN A 152 4.60 -9.07 9.86
C ASN A 152 4.96 -8.17 8.67
N THR A 153 5.13 -6.87 8.93
CA THR A 153 5.63 -5.89 7.98
C THR A 153 6.90 -5.23 8.51
N PRO A 154 7.61 -4.40 7.73
CA PRO A 154 8.72 -3.61 8.25
C PRO A 154 8.36 -2.73 9.45
N ASP A 155 7.08 -2.30 9.53
CA ASP A 155 6.59 -1.38 10.56
C ASP A 155 5.80 -2.07 11.67
N ILE A 156 5.37 -3.33 11.46
CA ILE A 156 4.42 -4.00 12.35
C ILE A 156 4.97 -5.37 12.76
N LEU A 157 5.23 -5.52 14.04
CA LEU A 157 5.44 -6.79 14.71
C LEU A 157 4.22 -7.06 15.61
N THR A 158 3.40 -8.03 15.24
CA THR A 158 2.17 -8.32 15.96
C THR A 158 2.44 -8.91 17.35
N GLU A 159 1.50 -8.70 18.28
CA GLU A 159 1.61 -9.22 19.65
C GLU A 159 1.83 -10.74 19.69
N ALA A 160 1.12 -11.48 18.82
CA ALA A 160 1.26 -12.92 18.70
C ALA A 160 2.70 -13.37 18.36
N LEU A 161 3.40 -12.60 17.53
CA LEU A 161 4.80 -12.88 17.18
C LEU A 161 5.76 -12.46 18.31
N GLN A 162 5.49 -11.31 18.95
CA GLN A 162 6.32 -10.82 20.06
C GLN A 162 6.39 -11.83 21.22
N PHE A 163 5.23 -12.36 21.62
CA PHE A 163 5.13 -13.26 22.77
C PHE A 163 5.23 -14.74 22.39
N GLY A 164 4.84 -15.11 21.16
CA GLY A 164 4.89 -16.50 20.70
C GLY A 164 6.27 -16.96 20.21
N GLY A 165 7.19 -16.03 20.01
CA GLY A 165 8.57 -16.30 19.63
C GLY A 165 8.72 -17.15 18.37
N ARG A 166 9.84 -17.87 18.26
CA ARG A 166 10.18 -18.66 17.07
C ARG A 166 9.09 -19.66 16.63
N PRO A 167 8.43 -20.43 17.52
CA PRO A 167 7.37 -21.35 17.09
C PRO A 167 6.22 -20.65 16.38
N MET A 168 5.83 -19.47 16.87
CA MET A 168 4.78 -18.66 16.21
C MET A 168 5.23 -18.16 14.84
N PHE A 169 6.45 -17.64 14.71
CA PHE A 169 7.00 -17.25 13.42
C PHE A 169 7.00 -18.40 12.42
N MET A 170 7.44 -19.58 12.81
CA MET A 170 7.48 -20.75 11.94
C MET A 170 6.08 -21.17 11.48
N SER A 171 5.12 -21.28 12.41
CA SER A 171 3.75 -21.68 12.07
C SER A 171 3.09 -20.65 11.12
N ARG A 172 3.27 -19.37 11.40
CA ARG A 172 2.71 -18.29 10.57
C ARG A 172 3.36 -18.24 9.18
N LEU A 173 4.67 -18.49 9.09
CA LEU A 173 5.38 -18.57 7.81
C LEU A 173 4.91 -19.76 6.97
N VAL A 174 4.76 -20.94 7.57
CA VAL A 174 4.26 -22.13 6.87
C VAL A 174 2.86 -21.86 6.31
N MET A 175 1.97 -21.31 7.13
CA MET A 175 0.62 -20.95 6.66
C MET A 175 0.67 -19.91 5.54
N ALA A 176 1.48 -18.85 5.70
CA ALA A 176 1.64 -17.82 4.66
C ALA A 176 2.11 -18.42 3.33
N ALA A 177 3.04 -19.36 3.37
CA ALA A 177 3.60 -19.99 2.17
C ALA A 177 2.70 -21.05 1.51
N THR A 178 1.70 -21.56 2.22
CA THR A 178 0.90 -22.70 1.74
C THR A 178 -0.58 -22.43 1.54
N MET A 179 -1.10 -21.31 2.11
CA MET A 179 -2.55 -21.04 2.09
C MET A 179 -2.99 -20.10 0.97
N THR A 180 -2.08 -19.48 0.26
CA THR A 180 -2.38 -18.68 -0.93
C THR A 180 -1.55 -19.12 -2.12
N ALA A 181 -2.11 -18.97 -3.32
CA ALA A 181 -1.43 -19.26 -4.59
C ALA A 181 -0.73 -18.01 -5.15
N ASN A 182 0.01 -17.29 -4.31
CA ASN A 182 0.74 -16.08 -4.72
C ASN A 182 2.23 -16.36 -4.85
#